data_64992b7164672429f5884e1f934c982c
#
_entry.id   64992b7164672429f5884e1f934c982c
#
_cell.length_a   1.000
_cell.length_b   1.000
_cell.length_c   1.000
_cell.angle_alpha   90.00
_cell.angle_beta   90.00
_cell.angle_gamma   90.00
#
_symmetry.space_group_name_H-M   'P 1'
#
loop_
_entity.id
_entity.type
_entity.pdbx_description
1 polymer ?
#
loop_
_entity_poly.entity_id
_entity_poly.type
_entity_poly.pdbx_seq_one_letter_code
_entity_poly.pdbx_strand_id
1 'polypeptide(L)'
;MVREVFRRNGLDVSFKAKPIIGVAGSGEHTHVGIAALLKNGKTINLLAPEDMSSDFLSTIGYGFIMGILHNYEATNPFVSSTTDAFNRLKPGFEAPVCIVTSLGHTPEVPSRNRSILMGLIRDIGNPKATRFELRAPNPFTNTYLCVSCLYLTALDGIEYALKSGKSAADLLAELSKKPGEEADYLEKDRAYRCEENVFEDFTDEERDAAFGKPPATVWENVKIMKANPDKVAVLTRGGTLSEKIVDSFLASIVYRWKNELIDRIIPGVEAAVRGYKKLDNDDKIDERRWKSIKAKRVELAKDLDDEKCICTRLKEALEKDDYDTASDLQLEMMKKAQALEKEYRVYALNILD
;
A
#
# COMPACT_ATOMS: atom_id res chain seq x y z
N MET A 1 8.90 -13.25 21.56
CA MET A 1 7.86 -13.82 22.45
C MET A 1 6.80 -14.60 21.64
N VAL A 2 5.97 -13.98 20.75
CA VAL A 2 4.87 -14.66 20.05
C VAL A 2 5.31 -15.93 19.32
N ARG A 3 6.31 -15.86 18.44
CA ARG A 3 6.85 -17.03 17.71
C ARG A 3 7.27 -18.16 18.65
N GLU A 4 7.90 -17.84 19.79
CA GLU A 4 8.39 -18.84 20.72
C GLU A 4 7.23 -19.54 21.46
N VAL A 5 6.19 -18.79 21.85
CA VAL A 5 4.99 -19.38 22.48
C VAL A 5 4.30 -20.35 21.53
N PHE A 6 4.08 -19.94 20.28
CA PHE A 6 3.43 -20.81 19.29
C PHE A 6 4.28 -22.03 18.93
N ARG A 7 5.61 -21.85 18.75
CA ARG A 7 6.53 -22.95 18.47
C ARG A 7 6.52 -24.03 19.56
N ARG A 8 6.43 -23.63 20.84
CA ARG A 8 6.30 -24.58 21.97
C ARG A 8 5.00 -25.37 21.94
N ASN A 9 4.00 -24.89 21.22
CA ASN A 9 2.71 -25.59 21.03
C ASN A 9 2.61 -26.28 19.67
N GLY A 10 3.73 -26.49 18.95
CA GLY A 10 3.75 -27.15 17.65
C GLY A 10 3.15 -26.34 16.50
N LEU A 11 3.06 -25.00 16.65
CA LEU A 11 2.47 -24.10 15.67
C LEU A 11 3.50 -23.11 15.14
N ASP A 12 3.40 -22.80 13.85
CA ASP A 12 4.17 -21.74 13.20
C ASP A 12 3.39 -20.41 13.15
N VAL A 13 4.14 -19.31 13.26
CA VAL A 13 3.58 -17.95 13.19
C VAL A 13 4.21 -17.20 12.03
N SER A 14 3.36 -16.69 11.16
CA SER A 14 3.74 -15.78 10.08
C SER A 14 3.31 -14.34 10.38
N PHE A 15 4.25 -13.39 10.28
CA PHE A 15 4.00 -11.95 10.33
C PHE A 15 3.98 -11.31 8.93
N LYS A 16 3.86 -12.10 7.87
CA LYS A 16 3.75 -11.58 6.51
C LYS A 16 2.49 -10.76 6.35
N ALA A 17 2.56 -9.68 5.56
CA ALA A 17 1.40 -8.84 5.24
C ALA A 17 0.32 -9.62 4.45
N LYS A 18 0.73 -10.59 3.63
CA LYS A 18 -0.15 -11.49 2.87
C LYS A 18 0.33 -12.94 3.00
N PRO A 19 0.09 -13.60 4.13
CA PRO A 19 0.57 -14.97 4.36
C PRO A 19 -0.11 -16.00 3.45
N ILE A 20 -1.36 -15.78 3.08
CA ILE A 20 -2.16 -16.68 2.23
C ILE A 20 -2.78 -15.85 1.11
N ILE A 21 -2.58 -16.27 -0.13
CA ILE A 21 -3.21 -15.65 -1.30
C ILE A 21 -4.71 -16.01 -1.34
N GLY A 22 -5.55 -15.06 -1.76
CA GLY A 22 -7.00 -15.28 -1.88
C GLY A 22 -7.81 -15.04 -0.59
N VAL A 23 -7.17 -14.73 0.55
CA VAL A 23 -7.85 -14.34 1.79
C VAL A 23 -7.35 -12.99 2.28
N ALA A 24 -7.99 -12.39 3.28
CA ALA A 24 -7.54 -11.12 3.87
C ALA A 24 -6.10 -11.19 4.37
N GLY A 25 -5.37 -10.09 4.29
CA GLY A 25 -4.00 -9.95 4.79
C GLY A 25 -3.94 -9.47 6.24
N SER A 26 -2.72 -9.36 6.78
CA SER A 26 -2.44 -8.81 8.10
C SER A 26 -2.10 -7.33 8.00
N GLY A 27 -2.87 -6.46 8.66
CA GLY A 27 -2.63 -5.03 8.78
C GLY A 27 -2.09 -4.65 10.16
N GLU A 28 -1.39 -3.51 10.21
CA GLU A 28 -0.99 -2.80 11.43
C GLU A 28 -1.55 -1.38 11.34
N HIS A 29 -2.89 -1.25 11.40
CA HIS A 29 -3.53 0.05 11.27
C HIS A 29 -3.04 1.01 12.35
N THR A 30 -2.50 2.15 11.94
CA THR A 30 -1.86 3.10 12.82
C THR A 30 -2.76 4.30 13.02
N HIS A 31 -3.21 4.53 14.26
CA HIS A 31 -4.01 5.69 14.62
C HIS A 31 -3.10 6.83 15.08
N VAL A 32 -3.29 8.01 14.51
CA VAL A 32 -2.50 9.21 14.81
C VAL A 32 -3.38 10.42 15.09
N GLY A 33 -2.95 11.26 16.00
CA GLY A 33 -3.62 12.49 16.39
C GLY A 33 -2.68 13.44 17.09
N ILE A 34 -3.09 14.70 17.25
CA ILE A 34 -2.33 15.73 17.97
C ILE A 34 -3.20 16.36 19.04
N ALA A 35 -2.64 16.52 20.23
CA ALA A 35 -3.27 17.21 21.33
C ALA A 35 -2.33 18.27 21.92
N ALA A 36 -2.90 19.37 22.40
CA ALA A 36 -2.17 20.39 23.16
C ALA A 36 -2.53 20.33 24.63
N LEU A 37 -1.52 20.40 25.49
CA LEU A 37 -1.68 20.63 26.92
C LEU A 37 -1.63 22.14 27.16
N LEU A 38 -2.75 22.71 27.56
CA LEU A 38 -2.88 24.15 27.84
C LEU A 38 -2.27 24.50 29.21
N LYS A 39 -1.94 25.77 29.40
CA LYS A 39 -1.37 26.28 30.67
C LYS A 39 -2.24 26.02 31.92
N ASN A 40 -3.55 25.88 31.72
CA ASN A 40 -4.50 25.56 32.80
C ASN A 40 -4.62 24.03 33.06
N GLY A 41 -3.76 23.20 32.47
CA GLY A 41 -3.79 21.74 32.59
C GLY A 41 -4.84 21.02 31.74
N LYS A 42 -5.65 21.73 30.96
CA LYS A 42 -6.64 21.12 30.08
C LYS A 42 -5.95 20.61 28.80
N THR A 43 -6.26 19.38 28.39
CA THR A 43 -5.85 18.83 27.09
C THR A 43 -6.95 19.03 26.08
N ILE A 44 -6.60 19.58 24.91
CA ILE A 44 -7.49 19.73 23.75
C ILE A 44 -6.95 18.94 22.55
N ASN A 45 -7.85 18.35 21.75
CA ASN A 45 -7.50 17.70 20.50
C ASN A 45 -7.42 18.77 19.41
N LEU A 46 -6.26 18.90 18.76
CA LEU A 46 -6.05 19.92 17.74
C LEU A 46 -6.68 19.60 16.38
N LEU A 47 -7.04 18.34 16.13
CA LEU A 47 -7.69 17.92 14.89
C LEU A 47 -9.20 18.21 14.90
N ALA A 48 -9.82 18.21 16.09
CA ALA A 48 -11.26 18.40 16.25
C ALA A 48 -11.64 19.87 15.96
N PRO A 49 -12.73 20.13 15.22
CA PRO A 49 -13.28 21.47 15.06
C PRO A 49 -13.91 21.96 16.37
N GLU A 50 -14.20 23.26 16.44
CA GLU A 50 -14.95 23.85 17.58
C GLU A 50 -16.38 23.33 17.63
N ASP A 51 -17.02 23.25 16.47
CA ASP A 51 -18.36 22.67 16.30
C ASP A 51 -18.28 21.35 15.52
N MET A 52 -18.45 20.25 16.24
CA MET A 52 -18.39 18.88 15.69
C MET A 52 -19.54 18.57 14.73
N SER A 53 -20.61 19.36 14.71
CA SER A 53 -21.77 19.13 13.86
C SER A 53 -21.68 19.85 12.52
N SER A 54 -20.94 20.96 12.44
CA SER A 54 -20.81 21.77 11.24
C SER A 54 -19.57 21.48 10.40
N ASP A 55 -18.47 21.04 11.06
CA ASP A 55 -17.18 20.81 10.41
C ASP A 55 -16.64 19.40 10.65
N PHE A 56 -15.90 18.85 9.66
CA PHE A 56 -15.19 17.58 9.84
C PHE A 56 -13.96 17.75 10.73
N LEU A 57 -13.17 18.80 10.50
CA LEU A 57 -11.86 19.03 11.10
C LEU A 57 -11.64 20.51 11.39
N SER A 58 -10.74 20.81 12.31
CA SER A 58 -10.15 22.12 12.46
C SER A 58 -9.24 22.47 11.28
N THR A 59 -8.82 23.73 11.13
CA THR A 59 -7.78 24.15 10.18
C THR A 59 -6.49 23.33 10.35
N ILE A 60 -6.07 23.03 11.59
CA ILE A 60 -4.92 22.19 11.87
C ILE A 60 -5.20 20.75 11.42
N GLY A 61 -6.42 20.23 11.61
CA GLY A 61 -6.82 18.90 11.17
C GLY A 61 -6.79 18.72 9.66
N TYR A 62 -7.25 19.72 8.91
CA TYR A 62 -7.11 19.70 7.44
C TYR A 62 -5.65 19.76 7.01
N GLY A 63 -4.85 20.67 7.57
CA GLY A 63 -3.42 20.73 7.29
C GLY A 63 -2.73 19.39 7.58
N PHE A 64 -3.07 18.75 8.71
CA PHE A 64 -2.52 17.45 9.10
C PHE A 64 -2.73 16.38 8.03
N ILE A 65 -3.96 16.20 7.56
CA ILE A 65 -4.25 15.16 6.56
C ILE A 65 -3.72 15.53 5.17
N MET A 66 -3.83 16.78 4.77
CA MET A 66 -3.31 17.26 3.48
C MET A 66 -1.79 17.06 3.39
N GLY A 67 -1.05 17.35 4.47
CA GLY A 67 0.39 17.15 4.52
C GLY A 67 0.80 15.69 4.35
N ILE A 68 0.10 14.77 5.02
CA ILE A 68 0.35 13.34 4.88
C ILE A 68 0.06 12.87 3.45
N LEU A 69 -1.07 13.25 2.88
CA LEU A 69 -1.47 12.80 1.54
C LEU A 69 -0.56 13.37 0.45
N HIS A 70 -0.23 14.67 0.53
CA HIS A 70 0.66 15.34 -0.42
C HIS A 70 2.05 14.71 -0.46
N ASN A 71 2.60 14.36 0.70
CA ASN A 71 3.95 13.83 0.84
C ASN A 71 4.01 12.30 0.94
N TYR A 72 2.91 11.59 0.62
CA TYR A 72 2.85 10.15 0.89
C TYR A 72 3.83 9.33 0.06
N GLU A 73 4.19 9.76 -1.16
CA GLU A 73 5.19 9.11 -2.00
C GLU A 73 6.56 9.03 -1.30
N ALA A 74 6.92 10.02 -0.49
CA ALA A 74 8.13 9.96 0.32
C ALA A 74 7.97 9.10 1.58
N THR A 75 6.74 8.95 2.09
CA THR A 75 6.43 8.15 3.28
C THR A 75 6.26 6.67 2.96
N ASN A 76 5.72 6.33 1.78
CA ASN A 76 5.31 4.97 1.44
C ASN A 76 6.42 3.89 1.54
N PRO A 77 7.71 4.14 1.20
CA PRO A 77 8.77 3.16 1.42
C PRO A 77 8.93 2.73 2.88
N PHE A 78 8.67 3.64 3.84
CA PHE A 78 8.72 3.33 5.28
C PHE A 78 7.48 2.58 5.77
N VAL A 79 6.39 2.59 4.98
CA VAL A 79 5.14 1.88 5.26
C VAL A 79 5.11 0.52 4.57
N SER A 80 5.40 0.49 3.26
CA SER A 80 5.27 -0.68 2.38
C SER A 80 6.65 -1.08 1.84
N SER A 81 7.40 -1.84 2.63
CA SER A 81 8.82 -2.17 2.39
C SER A 81 9.09 -3.61 1.95
N THR A 82 8.05 -4.43 1.69
CA THR A 82 8.17 -5.85 1.33
C THR A 82 7.23 -6.22 0.19
N THR A 83 7.56 -7.27 -0.58
CA THR A 83 6.70 -7.78 -1.65
C THR A 83 5.31 -8.16 -1.13
N ASP A 84 5.22 -8.75 0.06
CA ASP A 84 3.94 -9.16 0.65
C ASP A 84 3.05 -7.95 1.03
N ALA A 85 3.64 -6.75 1.28
CA ALA A 85 2.87 -5.52 1.47
C ALA A 85 2.07 -5.16 0.20
N PHE A 86 2.72 -5.17 -0.96
CA PHE A 86 2.06 -4.91 -2.25
C PHE A 86 1.06 -6.01 -2.64
N ASN A 87 1.27 -7.25 -2.22
CA ASN A 87 0.29 -8.34 -2.40
C ASN A 87 -0.97 -8.14 -1.55
N ARG A 88 -0.85 -7.45 -0.40
CA ARG A 88 -1.97 -7.08 0.46
C ARG A 88 -2.72 -5.86 -0.08
N LEU A 89 -2.01 -4.86 -0.60
CA LEU A 89 -2.55 -3.59 -1.09
C LEU A 89 -3.07 -3.73 -2.54
N LYS A 90 -4.04 -4.64 -2.73
CA LYS A 90 -4.68 -4.90 -4.04
C LYS A 90 -6.19 -4.92 -3.88
N PRO A 91 -6.96 -4.59 -4.96
CA PRO A 91 -8.40 -4.72 -4.96
C PRO A 91 -8.88 -6.11 -4.53
N GLY A 92 -10.09 -6.19 -3.96
CA GLY A 92 -10.73 -7.42 -3.52
C GLY A 92 -10.67 -7.70 -2.02
N PHE A 93 -9.95 -6.88 -1.24
CA PHE A 93 -9.94 -6.90 0.23
C PHE A 93 -9.88 -5.47 0.75
N GLU A 94 -10.34 -5.24 1.99
CA GLU A 94 -10.37 -3.91 2.64
C GLU A 94 -8.97 -3.33 2.91
N ALA A 95 -8.16 -3.18 1.88
CA ALA A 95 -6.80 -2.65 1.97
C ALA A 95 -6.61 -1.50 0.98
N PRO A 96 -5.98 -0.38 1.39
CA PRO A 96 -5.85 0.80 0.55
C PRO A 96 -4.91 0.55 -0.63
N VAL A 97 -5.30 1.03 -1.80
CA VAL A 97 -4.45 1.04 -3.01
C VAL A 97 -4.13 2.44 -3.49
N CYS A 98 -4.91 3.47 -3.08
CA CYS A 98 -4.76 4.84 -3.54
C CYS A 98 -4.41 5.79 -2.39
N ILE A 99 -3.78 6.94 -2.72
CA ILE A 99 -3.46 8.00 -1.76
C ILE A 99 -4.68 8.90 -1.58
N VAL A 100 -5.71 8.39 -0.89
CA VAL A 100 -6.96 9.10 -0.65
C VAL A 100 -7.39 9.00 0.81
N THR A 101 -8.15 10.02 1.25
CA THR A 101 -8.84 10.03 2.54
C THR A 101 -10.34 9.93 2.35
N SER A 102 -11.04 9.50 3.40
CA SER A 102 -12.49 9.64 3.54
C SER A 102 -12.81 10.32 4.87
N LEU A 103 -13.67 11.32 4.82
CA LEU A 103 -14.13 12.07 5.98
C LEU A 103 -15.56 11.72 6.37
N GLY A 104 -16.35 11.22 5.42
CA GLY A 104 -17.79 11.04 5.48
C GLY A 104 -18.52 12.01 4.55
N HIS A 105 -19.78 11.71 4.25
CA HIS A 105 -20.61 12.61 3.41
C HIS A 105 -21.02 13.87 4.17
N THR A 106 -21.24 13.77 5.46
CA THR A 106 -21.56 14.89 6.35
C THR A 106 -20.74 14.82 7.64
N PRO A 107 -20.51 15.97 8.33
CA PRO A 107 -19.82 15.98 9.60
C PRO A 107 -20.49 15.12 10.69
N GLU A 108 -21.80 14.92 10.59
CA GLU A 108 -22.59 14.17 11.56
C GLU A 108 -22.47 12.64 11.38
N VAL A 109 -22.14 12.19 10.15
CA VAL A 109 -22.06 10.76 9.81
C VAL A 109 -20.61 10.40 9.50
N PRO A 110 -19.88 9.73 10.44
CA PRO A 110 -18.51 9.30 10.23
C PRO A 110 -18.39 8.37 9.02
N SER A 111 -17.33 8.50 8.27
CA SER A 111 -17.01 7.57 7.19
C SER A 111 -16.81 6.16 7.72
N ARG A 112 -17.27 5.17 6.95
CA ARG A 112 -17.00 3.75 7.13
C ARG A 112 -16.25 3.14 5.96
N ASN A 113 -15.80 3.97 5.03
CA ASN A 113 -15.01 3.53 3.89
C ASN A 113 -13.69 2.94 4.37
N ARG A 114 -13.38 1.70 3.95
CA ARG A 114 -12.17 0.97 4.32
C ARG A 114 -11.24 0.72 3.14
N SER A 115 -11.62 1.20 1.96
CA SER A 115 -10.82 1.08 0.74
C SER A 115 -9.81 2.24 0.56
N ILE A 116 -9.77 3.19 1.51
CA ILE A 116 -8.96 4.40 1.50
C ILE A 116 -7.67 4.25 2.31
N LEU A 117 -6.69 5.12 2.05
CA LEU A 117 -5.41 5.14 2.75
C LEU A 117 -5.53 5.64 4.19
N MET A 118 -6.18 6.79 4.35
CA MET A 118 -6.38 7.47 5.64
C MET A 118 -7.86 7.69 5.91
N GLY A 119 -8.37 7.13 7.00
CA GLY A 119 -9.74 7.32 7.45
C GLY A 119 -9.84 8.28 8.62
N LEU A 120 -10.80 9.20 8.58
CA LEU A 120 -11.16 10.02 9.74
C LEU A 120 -11.99 9.19 10.72
N ILE A 121 -11.50 9.09 11.94
CA ILE A 121 -12.21 8.48 13.08
C ILE A 121 -12.66 9.61 13.99
N ARG A 122 -13.96 9.73 14.22
CA ARG A 122 -14.52 10.76 15.10
C ARG A 122 -15.77 10.26 15.83
N ASP A 123 -16.05 10.93 16.93
CA ASP A 123 -17.27 10.79 17.71
C ASP A 123 -17.77 12.20 18.05
N ILE A 124 -18.97 12.54 17.59
CA ILE A 124 -19.55 13.88 17.76
C ILE A 124 -19.68 14.23 19.24
N GLY A 125 -20.02 13.27 20.08
CA GLY A 125 -20.13 13.44 21.54
C GLY A 125 -18.76 13.53 22.24
N ASN A 126 -17.68 13.21 21.57
CA ASN A 126 -16.34 13.17 22.15
C ASN A 126 -15.26 13.70 21.22
N PRO A 127 -15.03 15.04 21.18
CA PRO A 127 -14.00 15.65 20.34
C PRO A 127 -12.60 15.05 20.55
N LYS A 128 -12.29 14.53 21.74
CA LYS A 128 -10.99 13.90 22.04
C LYS A 128 -10.77 12.60 21.26
N ALA A 129 -11.82 11.97 20.74
CA ALA A 129 -11.72 10.76 19.94
C ALA A 129 -11.28 11.03 18.50
N THR A 130 -11.29 12.30 18.02
CA THR A 130 -10.93 12.67 16.65
C THR A 130 -9.47 12.32 16.35
N ARG A 131 -9.24 11.49 15.33
CA ARG A 131 -7.92 11.02 14.90
C ARG A 131 -8.00 10.45 13.50
N PHE A 132 -6.86 10.20 12.88
CA PHE A 132 -6.78 9.48 11.61
C PHE A 132 -6.27 8.05 11.79
N GLU A 133 -6.77 7.14 10.96
CA GLU A 133 -6.33 5.76 10.83
C GLU A 133 -5.58 5.59 9.52
N LEU A 134 -4.26 5.38 9.56
CA LEU A 134 -3.48 4.95 8.41
C LEU A 134 -3.63 3.43 8.25
N ARG A 135 -4.12 2.98 7.09
CA ARG A 135 -4.52 1.58 6.88
C ARG A 135 -3.50 0.72 6.13
N ALA A 136 -2.49 1.34 5.51
CA ALA A 136 -1.47 0.63 4.73
C ALA A 136 -0.41 -0.13 5.54
N PRO A 137 -0.01 0.28 6.76
CA PRO A 137 1.01 -0.42 7.51
C PRO A 137 0.68 -1.89 7.75
N ASN A 138 1.70 -2.69 7.90
CA ASN A 138 1.63 -4.13 8.07
C ASN A 138 2.70 -4.60 9.08
N PRO A 139 2.71 -5.87 9.54
CA PRO A 139 3.61 -6.33 10.60
C PRO A 139 5.12 -6.22 10.30
N PHE A 140 5.52 -5.91 9.07
CA PHE A 140 6.92 -5.60 8.71
C PHE A 140 7.24 -4.10 8.72
N THR A 141 6.24 -3.24 8.88
CA THR A 141 6.45 -1.80 8.97
C THR A 141 7.28 -1.46 10.21
N ASN A 142 8.32 -0.65 10.04
CA ASN A 142 9.02 -0.08 11.18
C ASN A 142 8.18 1.06 11.76
N THR A 143 7.48 0.80 12.85
CA THR A 143 6.54 1.72 13.48
C THR A 143 7.19 3.07 13.82
N TYR A 144 8.44 3.09 14.28
CA TYR A 144 9.14 4.34 14.63
C TYR A 144 9.39 5.21 13.40
N LEU A 145 9.88 4.64 12.30
CA LEU A 145 10.11 5.38 11.06
C LEU A 145 8.79 5.80 10.41
N CYS A 146 7.80 4.92 10.39
CA CYS A 146 6.47 5.23 9.86
C CYS A 146 5.84 6.41 10.59
N VAL A 147 5.80 6.38 11.92
CA VAL A 147 5.23 7.45 12.74
C VAL A 147 6.02 8.75 12.60
N SER A 148 7.36 8.68 12.54
CA SER A 148 8.20 9.87 12.28
C SER A 148 7.86 10.52 10.94
N CYS A 149 7.75 9.74 9.85
CA CYS A 149 7.35 10.26 8.54
C CYS A 149 5.97 10.90 8.58
N LEU A 150 4.99 10.24 9.23
CA LEU A 150 3.63 10.78 9.32
C LEU A 150 3.58 12.14 10.01
N TYR A 151 4.30 12.32 11.13
CA TYR A 151 4.28 13.60 11.83
C TYR A 151 5.10 14.68 11.11
N LEU A 152 6.20 14.34 10.43
CA LEU A 152 6.97 15.30 9.64
C LEU A 152 6.15 15.81 8.46
N THR A 153 5.48 14.93 7.73
CA THR A 153 4.61 15.30 6.60
C THR A 153 3.35 16.02 7.08
N ALA A 154 2.75 15.60 8.18
CA ALA A 154 1.62 16.30 8.78
C ALA A 154 1.98 17.73 9.20
N LEU A 155 3.18 17.93 9.78
CA LEU A 155 3.68 19.25 10.17
C LEU A 155 3.81 20.19 8.97
N ASP A 156 4.29 19.67 7.83
CA ASP A 156 4.39 20.44 6.59
C ASP A 156 3.04 20.97 6.14
N GLY A 157 2.00 20.12 6.12
CA GLY A 157 0.65 20.57 5.78
C GLY A 157 0.00 21.47 6.83
N ILE A 158 0.29 21.28 8.12
CA ILE A 158 -0.15 22.21 9.19
C ILE A 158 0.48 23.60 8.96
N GLU A 159 1.78 23.65 8.67
CA GLU A 159 2.45 24.90 8.37
C GLU A 159 1.83 25.61 7.15
N TYR A 160 1.54 24.85 6.08
CA TYR A 160 0.81 25.38 4.94
C TYR A 160 -0.55 25.97 5.36
N ALA A 161 -1.39 25.20 6.05
CA ALA A 161 -2.72 25.64 6.46
C ALA A 161 -2.68 26.92 7.31
N LEU A 162 -1.73 27.02 8.25
CA LEU A 162 -1.58 28.19 9.11
C LEU A 162 -1.02 29.42 8.36
N LYS A 163 -0.08 29.21 7.41
CA LYS A 163 0.55 30.31 6.65
C LYS A 163 -0.34 30.84 5.53
N SER A 164 -1.19 29.99 4.96
CA SER A 164 -2.10 30.38 3.86
C SER A 164 -3.22 31.34 4.31
N GLY A 165 -3.56 31.33 5.59
CA GLY A 165 -4.71 32.09 6.11
C GLY A 165 -6.06 31.54 5.64
N LYS A 166 -6.11 30.37 5.01
CA LYS A 166 -7.35 29.73 4.54
C LYS A 166 -8.24 29.31 5.70
N SER A 167 -9.54 29.44 5.52
CA SER A 167 -10.54 28.89 6.44
C SER A 167 -10.60 27.35 6.38
N ALA A 168 -11.24 26.72 7.34
CA ALA A 168 -11.53 25.29 7.30
C ALA A 168 -12.33 24.90 6.05
N ALA A 169 -13.28 25.73 5.63
CA ALA A 169 -14.07 25.51 4.42
C ALA A 169 -13.22 25.58 3.13
N ASP A 170 -12.27 26.51 3.02
CA ASP A 170 -11.35 26.61 1.88
C ASP A 170 -10.42 25.39 1.80
N LEU A 171 -9.90 24.92 2.95
CA LEU A 171 -9.06 23.72 3.01
C LEU A 171 -9.84 22.45 2.69
N LEU A 172 -11.10 22.36 3.14
CA LEU A 172 -12.00 21.26 2.76
C LEU A 172 -12.27 21.28 1.25
N ALA A 173 -12.49 22.46 0.66
CA ALA A 173 -12.69 22.58 -0.78
C ALA A 173 -11.45 22.11 -1.56
N GLU A 174 -10.25 22.54 -1.16
CA GLU A 174 -8.99 22.08 -1.77
C GLU A 174 -8.78 20.58 -1.62
N LEU A 175 -9.04 20.00 -0.44
CA LEU A 175 -8.94 18.55 -0.21
C LEU A 175 -9.95 17.76 -1.06
N SER A 176 -11.12 18.37 -1.34
CA SER A 176 -12.22 17.74 -2.07
C SER A 176 -12.21 18.02 -3.57
N LYS A 177 -11.16 18.68 -4.09
CA LYS A 177 -11.03 19.02 -5.50
C LYS A 177 -11.03 17.79 -6.40
N LYS A 178 -11.48 17.97 -7.64
CA LYS A 178 -11.39 16.95 -8.69
C LYS A 178 -10.02 17.01 -9.40
N PRO A 179 -9.62 15.92 -10.10
CA PRO A 179 -8.46 15.97 -10.98
C PRO A 179 -8.59 17.12 -12.01
N GLY A 180 -7.51 17.90 -12.17
CA GLY A 180 -7.46 19.06 -13.08
C GLY A 180 -7.92 20.38 -12.46
N GLU A 181 -8.54 20.39 -11.27
CA GLU A 181 -8.89 21.62 -10.56
C GLU A 181 -7.67 22.25 -9.88
N GLU A 182 -7.69 23.58 -9.76
CA GLU A 182 -6.61 24.35 -9.13
C GLU A 182 -6.47 24.02 -7.64
N ALA A 183 -5.23 23.98 -7.19
CA ALA A 183 -4.84 23.77 -5.80
C ALA A 183 -3.55 24.54 -5.52
N ASP A 184 -3.39 25.03 -4.29
CA ASP A 184 -2.19 25.76 -3.89
C ASP A 184 -1.15 24.84 -3.25
N TYR A 185 -1.59 23.72 -2.63
CA TYR A 185 -0.72 22.77 -1.94
C TYR A 185 -0.79 21.35 -2.52
N LEU A 186 -2.00 20.87 -2.78
CA LEU A 186 -2.20 19.53 -3.32
C LEU A 186 -1.92 19.49 -4.83
N GLU A 187 -1.49 18.35 -5.35
CA GLU A 187 -1.25 18.17 -6.78
C GLU A 187 -2.56 18.29 -7.58
N LYS A 188 -2.49 18.95 -8.76
CA LYS A 188 -3.66 19.27 -9.57
C LYS A 188 -4.24 18.08 -10.31
N ASP A 189 -3.39 17.12 -10.68
CA ASP A 189 -3.71 16.03 -11.59
C ASP A 189 -4.53 14.90 -10.95
N ARG A 190 -4.74 14.91 -9.63
CA ARG A 190 -5.48 13.87 -8.92
C ARG A 190 -6.38 14.39 -7.80
N ALA A 191 -7.35 13.56 -7.41
CA ALA A 191 -8.19 13.76 -6.23
C ALA A 191 -7.55 13.11 -4.99
N TYR A 192 -7.86 13.66 -3.80
CA TYR A 192 -7.34 13.19 -2.52
C TYR A 192 -8.43 12.77 -1.54
N ARG A 193 -9.71 12.95 -1.90
CA ARG A 193 -10.86 12.55 -1.09
C ARG A 193 -11.79 11.67 -1.90
N CYS A 194 -12.25 10.58 -1.30
CA CYS A 194 -13.24 9.68 -1.88
C CYS A 194 -14.07 9.05 -0.76
N GLU A 195 -15.40 9.16 -0.87
CA GLU A 195 -16.32 8.53 0.07
C GLU A 195 -16.82 7.17 -0.45
N GLU A 196 -16.74 6.93 -1.76
CA GLU A 196 -17.13 5.70 -2.44
C GLU A 196 -16.06 4.61 -2.25
N ASN A 197 -16.43 3.35 -2.45
CA ASN A 197 -15.51 2.24 -2.42
C ASN A 197 -14.61 2.25 -3.68
N VAL A 198 -13.33 2.58 -3.52
CA VAL A 198 -12.40 2.71 -4.67
C VAL A 198 -12.14 1.39 -5.42
N PHE A 199 -12.60 0.24 -4.90
CA PHE A 199 -12.46 -1.07 -5.55
C PHE A 199 -13.71 -1.51 -6.30
N GLU A 200 -14.90 -1.12 -5.81
CA GLU A 200 -16.19 -1.58 -6.31
C GLU A 200 -16.81 -0.56 -7.26
N ASP A 201 -16.58 0.74 -6.99
CA ASP A 201 -17.23 1.83 -7.71
C ASP A 201 -16.33 2.41 -8.85
N PHE A 202 -15.09 1.94 -8.99
CA PHE A 202 -14.13 2.39 -10.01
C PHE A 202 -13.47 1.21 -10.71
N THR A 203 -13.32 1.29 -12.03
CA THR A 203 -12.39 0.42 -12.79
C THR A 203 -10.94 0.75 -12.44
N ASP A 204 -10.00 -0.11 -12.83
CA ASP A 204 -8.56 0.15 -12.58
C ASP A 204 -8.12 1.44 -13.31
N GLU A 205 -8.60 1.67 -14.52
CA GLU A 205 -8.28 2.85 -15.34
C GLU A 205 -8.87 4.14 -14.75
N GLU A 206 -10.13 4.11 -14.31
CA GLU A 206 -10.79 5.25 -13.66
C GLU A 206 -10.10 5.59 -12.34
N ARG A 207 -9.73 4.59 -11.55
CA ARG A 207 -9.02 4.76 -10.29
C ARG A 207 -7.63 5.37 -10.48
N ASP A 208 -6.85 4.86 -11.45
CA ASP A 208 -5.53 5.38 -11.76
C ASP A 208 -5.60 6.84 -12.29
N ALA A 209 -6.61 7.16 -13.10
CA ALA A 209 -6.85 8.50 -13.59
C ALA A 209 -7.32 9.47 -12.50
N ALA A 210 -8.14 9.00 -11.54
CA ALA A 210 -8.66 9.85 -10.48
C ALA A 210 -7.67 10.09 -9.33
N PHE A 211 -6.90 9.08 -8.95
CA PHE A 211 -6.11 9.08 -7.71
C PHE A 211 -4.61 8.84 -7.93
N GLY A 212 -4.17 8.67 -9.16
CA GLY A 212 -2.81 8.30 -9.51
C GLY A 212 -2.53 6.80 -9.35
N LYS A 213 -1.62 6.29 -10.19
CA LYS A 213 -1.23 4.88 -10.17
C LYS A 213 -0.32 4.58 -8.97
N PRO A 214 -0.71 3.66 -8.07
CA PRO A 214 0.14 3.28 -6.95
C PRO A 214 1.30 2.39 -7.40
N PRO A 215 2.43 2.36 -6.66
CA PRO A 215 3.50 1.40 -6.90
C PRO A 215 3.01 -0.03 -6.66
N ALA A 216 3.50 -0.97 -7.47
CA ALA A 216 3.16 -2.39 -7.35
C ALA A 216 4.34 -3.25 -6.84
N THR A 217 5.54 -2.68 -6.73
CA THR A 217 6.74 -3.35 -6.22
C THR A 217 7.53 -2.45 -5.28
N VAL A 218 8.46 -3.05 -4.53
CA VAL A 218 9.40 -2.31 -3.67
C VAL A 218 10.26 -1.36 -4.51
N TRP A 219 10.70 -1.80 -5.69
CA TRP A 219 11.54 -0.96 -6.55
C TRP A 219 10.77 0.25 -7.10
N GLU A 220 9.55 0.06 -7.60
CA GLU A 220 8.71 1.19 -8.04
C GLU A 220 8.48 2.19 -6.91
N ASN A 221 8.23 1.72 -5.69
CA ASN A 221 8.04 2.57 -4.53
C ASN A 221 9.30 3.43 -4.24
N VAL A 222 10.48 2.83 -4.31
CA VAL A 222 11.75 3.55 -4.16
C VAL A 222 11.99 4.54 -5.30
N LYS A 223 11.66 4.18 -6.55
CA LYS A 223 11.76 5.08 -7.72
C LYS A 223 10.86 6.31 -7.56
N ILE A 224 9.62 6.10 -7.18
CA ILE A 224 8.65 7.19 -6.97
C ILE A 224 9.17 8.14 -5.89
N MET A 225 9.65 7.63 -4.76
CA MET A 225 10.24 8.47 -3.73
C MET A 225 11.43 9.29 -4.26
N LYS A 226 12.35 8.66 -4.98
CA LYS A 226 13.52 9.34 -5.57
C LYS A 226 13.15 10.38 -6.63
N ALA A 227 12.03 10.20 -7.32
CA ALA A 227 11.51 11.16 -8.28
C ALA A 227 10.86 12.40 -7.64
N ASN A 228 10.63 12.38 -6.31
CA ASN A 228 10.00 13.45 -5.54
C ASN A 228 10.96 14.04 -4.47
N PRO A 229 12.09 14.65 -4.85
CA PRO A 229 13.11 15.13 -3.89
C PRO A 229 12.57 16.18 -2.92
N ASP A 230 11.64 17.02 -3.35
CA ASP A 230 11.03 18.05 -2.49
C ASP A 230 10.22 17.41 -1.35
N LYS A 231 9.48 16.32 -1.62
CA LYS A 231 8.76 15.56 -0.60
C LYS A 231 9.72 14.82 0.34
N VAL A 232 10.87 14.36 -0.18
CA VAL A 232 11.93 13.76 0.66
C VAL A 232 12.55 14.81 1.58
N ALA A 233 12.74 16.04 1.11
CA ALA A 233 13.27 17.15 1.91
C ALA A 233 12.36 17.46 3.12
N VAL A 234 11.05 17.25 3.02
CA VAL A 234 10.12 17.36 4.16
C VAL A 234 10.48 16.38 5.27
N LEU A 235 10.85 15.14 4.92
CA LEU A 235 11.23 14.11 5.91
C LEU A 235 12.56 14.42 6.61
N THR A 236 13.49 15.06 5.91
CA THR A 236 14.83 15.35 6.45
C THR A 236 14.91 16.71 7.15
N ARG A 237 13.89 17.56 7.00
CA ARG A 237 13.81 18.85 7.65
C ARG A 237 13.82 18.70 9.18
N GLY A 238 14.63 19.52 9.85
CA GLY A 238 14.74 19.51 11.30
C GLY A 238 15.59 18.36 11.88
N GLY A 239 16.16 17.50 11.05
CA GLY A 239 17.16 16.50 11.47
C GLY A 239 16.61 15.28 12.21
N THR A 240 15.28 15.11 12.30
CA THR A 240 14.65 13.92 12.92
C THR A 240 14.98 12.66 12.11
N LEU A 241 14.85 12.73 10.79
CA LEU A 241 15.38 11.74 9.85
C LEU A 241 16.54 12.41 9.08
N SER A 242 17.75 11.90 9.21
CA SER A 242 18.86 12.37 8.38
C SER A 242 18.80 11.72 6.99
N GLU A 243 19.37 12.38 5.97
CA GLU A 243 19.51 11.79 4.62
C GLU A 243 20.19 10.42 4.69
N LYS A 244 21.22 10.26 5.54
CA LYS A 244 21.89 8.98 5.77
C LYS A 244 20.94 7.88 6.26
N ILE A 245 19.97 8.21 7.12
CA ILE A 245 18.96 7.23 7.59
C ILE A 245 18.03 6.86 6.42
N VAL A 246 17.59 7.84 5.65
CA VAL A 246 16.74 7.61 4.47
C VAL A 246 17.44 6.72 3.47
N ASP A 247 18.67 7.07 3.05
CA ASP A 247 19.45 6.32 2.07
C ASP A 247 19.75 4.89 2.53
N SER A 248 20.17 4.74 3.79
CA SER A 248 20.45 3.43 4.38
C SER A 248 19.19 2.55 4.43
N PHE A 249 18.04 3.13 4.75
CA PHE A 249 16.78 2.41 4.76
C PHE A 249 16.37 1.98 3.36
N LEU A 250 16.42 2.88 2.36
CA LEU A 250 16.10 2.56 0.97
C LEU A 250 17.02 1.47 0.41
N ALA A 251 18.33 1.55 0.64
CA ALA A 251 19.26 0.50 0.25
C ALA A 251 18.91 -0.85 0.90
N SER A 252 18.56 -0.83 2.18
CA SER A 252 18.20 -2.03 2.96
C SER A 252 16.92 -2.70 2.44
N ILE A 253 15.87 -1.94 2.06
CA ILE A 253 14.63 -2.54 1.54
C ILE A 253 14.80 -3.10 0.13
N VAL A 254 15.62 -2.45 -0.73
CA VAL A 254 15.95 -2.98 -2.07
C VAL A 254 16.76 -4.27 -1.96
N TYR A 255 17.78 -4.30 -1.08
CA TYR A 255 18.56 -5.52 -0.82
C TYR A 255 17.68 -6.66 -0.30
N ARG A 256 16.78 -6.38 0.64
CA ARG A 256 15.82 -7.36 1.15
C ARG A 256 14.89 -7.87 0.05
N TRP A 257 14.35 -6.98 -0.76
CA TRP A 257 13.48 -7.32 -1.89
C TRP A 257 14.19 -8.24 -2.89
N LYS A 258 15.43 -7.93 -3.28
CA LYS A 258 16.28 -8.77 -4.13
C LYS A 258 16.43 -10.18 -3.55
N ASN A 259 16.85 -10.28 -2.29
CA ASN A 259 17.06 -11.58 -1.64
C ASN A 259 15.75 -12.35 -1.47
N GLU A 260 14.65 -11.67 -1.14
CA GLU A 260 13.35 -12.31 -1.01
C GLU A 260 12.86 -12.89 -2.35
N LEU A 261 13.12 -12.23 -3.46
CA LEU A 261 12.84 -12.77 -4.80
C LEU A 261 13.70 -14.01 -5.08
N ILE A 262 15.01 -13.94 -4.85
CA ILE A 262 15.95 -15.03 -5.15
C ILE A 262 15.72 -16.25 -4.24
N ASP A 263 15.58 -16.04 -2.93
CA ASP A 263 15.62 -17.11 -1.95
C ASP A 263 14.24 -17.72 -1.65
N ARG A 264 13.16 -16.99 -1.89
CA ARG A 264 11.81 -17.40 -1.50
C ARG A 264 10.80 -17.41 -2.65
N ILE A 265 10.65 -16.28 -3.34
CA ILE A 265 9.50 -16.10 -4.24
C ILE A 265 9.70 -16.91 -5.52
N ILE A 266 10.83 -16.74 -6.21
CA ILE A 266 11.13 -17.50 -7.44
C ILE A 266 11.16 -18.99 -7.17
N PRO A 267 11.91 -19.51 -6.16
CA PRO A 267 11.87 -20.92 -5.83
C PRO A 267 10.49 -21.46 -5.47
N GLY A 268 9.67 -20.63 -4.80
CA GLY A 268 8.29 -20.99 -4.47
C GLY A 268 7.41 -21.16 -5.71
N VAL A 269 7.51 -20.25 -6.68
CA VAL A 269 6.79 -20.34 -7.96
C VAL A 269 7.27 -21.55 -8.75
N GLU A 270 8.58 -21.75 -8.87
CA GLU A 270 9.16 -22.92 -9.55
C GLU A 270 8.69 -24.25 -8.94
N ALA A 271 8.70 -24.37 -7.62
CA ALA A 271 8.25 -25.57 -6.90
C ALA A 271 6.75 -25.83 -7.10
N ALA A 272 5.91 -24.80 -6.98
CA ALA A 272 4.47 -24.91 -7.20
C ALA A 272 4.16 -25.37 -8.63
N VAL A 273 4.75 -24.71 -9.61
CA VAL A 273 4.53 -25.00 -11.04
C VAL A 273 5.01 -26.40 -11.41
N ARG A 274 6.14 -26.85 -10.86
CA ARG A 274 6.66 -28.21 -11.08
C ARG A 274 5.80 -29.28 -10.38
N GLY A 275 5.12 -28.92 -9.30
CA GLY A 275 4.24 -29.80 -8.55
C GLY A 275 2.93 -30.16 -9.26
N TYR A 276 2.53 -29.42 -10.31
CA TYR A 276 1.30 -29.67 -11.05
C TYR A 276 1.40 -30.99 -11.84
N LYS A 277 0.39 -31.84 -11.71
CA LYS A 277 0.34 -33.20 -12.31
C LYS A 277 -0.79 -33.30 -13.31
N LYS A 278 -0.54 -34.10 -14.39
CA LYS A 278 -1.59 -34.50 -15.32
C LYS A 278 -2.55 -35.47 -14.62
N LEU A 279 -3.86 -35.32 -14.89
CA LEU A 279 -4.85 -36.32 -14.47
C LEU A 279 -4.63 -37.61 -15.26
N ASP A 280 -4.78 -38.75 -14.57
CA ASP A 280 -4.65 -40.07 -15.16
C ASP A 280 -6.00 -40.49 -15.73
N ASN A 281 -6.33 -39.94 -16.91
CA ASN A 281 -7.53 -40.28 -17.67
C ASN A 281 -7.29 -40.08 -19.17
N ASP A 282 -8.16 -40.64 -19.99
CA ASP A 282 -8.12 -40.54 -21.47
C ASP A 282 -9.13 -39.52 -22.02
N ASP A 283 -9.59 -38.56 -21.19
CA ASP A 283 -10.54 -37.53 -21.62
C ASP A 283 -9.85 -36.48 -22.52
N LYS A 284 -10.42 -36.24 -23.70
CA LYS A 284 -9.85 -35.30 -24.68
C LYS A 284 -9.92 -33.84 -24.23
N ILE A 285 -10.86 -33.49 -23.37
CA ILE A 285 -11.00 -32.13 -22.82
C ILE A 285 -9.87 -31.91 -21.83
N ASP A 286 -9.66 -32.87 -20.92
CA ASP A 286 -8.57 -32.81 -19.94
C ASP A 286 -7.19 -32.82 -20.61
N GLU A 287 -7.01 -33.56 -21.71
CA GLU A 287 -5.79 -33.52 -22.50
C GLU A 287 -5.51 -32.12 -23.08
N ARG A 288 -6.55 -31.44 -23.60
CA ARG A 288 -6.45 -30.09 -24.14
C ARG A 288 -6.13 -29.07 -23.04
N ARG A 289 -6.83 -29.17 -21.90
CA ARG A 289 -6.57 -28.31 -20.70
C ARG A 289 -5.14 -28.49 -20.20
N TRP A 290 -4.68 -29.75 -20.11
CA TRP A 290 -3.31 -30.04 -19.70
C TRP A 290 -2.25 -29.47 -20.66
N LYS A 291 -2.48 -29.50 -21.98
CA LYS A 291 -1.57 -28.88 -22.96
C LYS A 291 -1.42 -27.38 -22.71
N SER A 292 -2.51 -26.64 -22.40
CA SER A 292 -2.47 -25.24 -22.02
C SER A 292 -1.66 -25.03 -20.74
N ILE A 293 -1.96 -25.77 -19.68
CA ILE A 293 -1.25 -25.72 -18.40
C ILE A 293 0.25 -26.00 -18.61
N LYS A 294 0.60 -27.03 -19.38
CA LYS A 294 2.00 -27.41 -19.66
C LYS A 294 2.75 -26.26 -20.36
N ALA A 295 2.15 -25.60 -21.36
CA ALA A 295 2.78 -24.48 -22.04
C ALA A 295 3.08 -23.32 -21.07
N LYS A 296 2.13 -22.92 -20.23
CA LYS A 296 2.30 -21.87 -19.22
C LYS A 296 3.32 -22.23 -18.15
N ARG A 297 3.43 -23.50 -17.78
CA ARG A 297 4.48 -24.01 -16.88
C ARG A 297 5.89 -23.86 -17.47
N VAL A 298 6.04 -24.13 -18.77
CA VAL A 298 7.30 -23.96 -19.49
C VAL A 298 7.68 -22.48 -19.52
N GLU A 299 6.77 -21.62 -19.93
CA GLU A 299 6.99 -20.18 -19.97
C GLU A 299 7.44 -19.60 -18.62
N LEU A 300 6.87 -20.07 -17.52
CA LEU A 300 7.19 -19.60 -16.17
C LEU A 300 8.52 -20.14 -15.62
N ALA A 301 8.78 -21.46 -15.74
CA ALA A 301 9.77 -22.13 -14.91
C ALA A 301 10.66 -23.16 -15.64
N LYS A 302 10.71 -23.16 -16.97
CA LYS A 302 11.55 -24.07 -17.72
C LYS A 302 12.14 -23.40 -18.95
N ASP A 303 13.48 -23.29 -18.99
CA ASP A 303 14.18 -22.82 -20.18
C ASP A 303 14.05 -23.83 -21.33
N LEU A 304 13.91 -23.31 -22.53
CA LEU A 304 14.03 -24.00 -23.80
C LEU A 304 15.37 -23.63 -24.43
N ASP A 305 15.80 -24.40 -25.47
CA ASP A 305 17.10 -24.21 -26.10
C ASP A 305 17.34 -22.76 -26.55
N ASP A 306 16.30 -22.12 -27.09
CA ASP A 306 16.37 -20.77 -27.65
C ASP A 306 15.64 -19.70 -26.81
N GLU A 307 14.96 -20.07 -25.72
CA GLU A 307 14.12 -19.15 -24.94
C GLU A 307 14.23 -19.40 -23.43
N LYS A 308 14.60 -18.35 -22.67
CA LYS A 308 14.64 -18.39 -21.22
C LYS A 308 13.27 -18.12 -20.60
N CYS A 309 12.89 -18.91 -19.63
CA CYS A 309 11.67 -18.74 -18.88
C CYS A 309 11.71 -17.44 -18.03
N ILE A 310 10.55 -17.00 -17.57
CA ILE A 310 10.42 -15.77 -16.77
C ILE A 310 11.25 -15.86 -15.47
N CYS A 311 11.23 -16.98 -14.77
CA CYS A 311 12.03 -17.18 -13.54
C CYS A 311 13.54 -17.01 -13.79
N THR A 312 14.08 -17.55 -14.89
CA THR A 312 15.49 -17.39 -15.25
C THR A 312 15.82 -15.97 -15.62
N ARG A 313 14.98 -15.32 -16.46
CA ARG A 313 15.16 -13.92 -16.85
C ARG A 313 15.15 -12.98 -15.64
N LEU A 314 14.25 -13.23 -14.68
CA LEU A 314 14.18 -12.44 -13.44
C LEU A 314 15.43 -12.63 -12.57
N LYS A 315 15.94 -13.87 -12.42
CA LYS A 315 17.18 -14.11 -11.70
C LYS A 315 18.36 -13.36 -12.33
N GLU A 316 18.49 -13.42 -13.65
CA GLU A 316 19.57 -12.73 -14.38
C GLU A 316 19.48 -11.19 -14.26
N ALA A 317 18.28 -10.61 -14.29
CA ALA A 317 18.09 -9.19 -14.04
C ALA A 317 18.53 -8.79 -12.63
N LEU A 318 18.16 -9.59 -11.61
CA LEU A 318 18.57 -9.37 -10.23
C LEU A 318 20.08 -9.53 -10.01
N GLU A 319 20.74 -10.48 -10.69
CA GLU A 319 22.20 -10.66 -10.64
C GLU A 319 22.97 -9.47 -11.22
N LYS A 320 22.39 -8.83 -12.23
CA LYS A 320 22.95 -7.64 -12.88
C LYS A 320 22.58 -6.32 -12.22
N ASP A 321 21.82 -6.35 -11.12
CA ASP A 321 21.22 -5.19 -10.48
C ASP A 321 20.34 -4.34 -11.44
N ASP A 322 19.80 -4.96 -12.49
CA ASP A 322 18.80 -4.37 -13.38
C ASP A 322 17.41 -4.44 -12.71
N TYR A 323 17.21 -3.54 -11.75
CA TYR A 323 16.02 -3.56 -10.92
C TYR A 323 14.75 -3.11 -11.65
N ASP A 324 14.87 -2.34 -12.73
CA ASP A 324 13.72 -1.97 -13.57
C ASP A 324 13.17 -3.20 -14.28
N THR A 325 14.02 -3.93 -15.01
CA THR A 325 13.65 -5.19 -15.64
C THR A 325 13.19 -6.23 -14.61
N ALA A 326 13.85 -6.31 -13.45
CA ALA A 326 13.46 -7.25 -12.39
C ALA A 326 12.07 -6.94 -11.81
N SER A 327 11.73 -5.66 -11.65
CA SER A 327 10.40 -5.23 -11.19
C SER A 327 9.30 -5.64 -12.17
N ASP A 328 9.49 -5.38 -13.46
CA ASP A 328 8.53 -5.76 -14.51
C ASP A 328 8.35 -7.27 -14.61
N LEU A 329 9.45 -8.02 -14.61
CA LEU A 329 9.43 -9.49 -14.63
C LEU A 329 8.82 -10.10 -13.37
N GLN A 330 9.01 -9.49 -12.20
CA GLN A 330 8.32 -9.89 -10.97
C GLN A 330 6.80 -9.80 -11.14
N LEU A 331 6.28 -8.68 -11.65
CA LEU A 331 4.85 -8.48 -11.84
C LEU A 331 4.29 -9.46 -12.87
N GLU A 332 5.01 -9.65 -14.00
CA GLU A 332 4.64 -10.63 -15.01
C GLU A 332 4.59 -12.05 -14.45
N MET A 333 5.64 -12.48 -13.75
CA MET A 333 5.74 -13.80 -13.10
C MET A 333 4.58 -14.04 -12.14
N MET A 334 4.30 -13.06 -11.25
CA MET A 334 3.26 -13.19 -10.25
C MET A 334 1.86 -13.27 -10.87
N LYS A 335 1.58 -12.42 -11.88
CA LYS A 335 0.31 -12.44 -12.62
C LYS A 335 0.07 -13.77 -13.32
N LYS A 336 1.08 -14.27 -14.04
CA LYS A 336 0.98 -15.55 -14.77
C LYS A 336 0.93 -16.75 -13.84
N ALA A 337 1.69 -16.74 -12.74
CA ALA A 337 1.65 -17.81 -11.74
C ALA A 337 0.27 -17.90 -11.07
N GLN A 338 -0.33 -16.78 -10.70
CA GLN A 338 -1.67 -16.74 -10.11
C GLN A 338 -2.75 -17.20 -11.08
N ALA A 339 -2.68 -16.77 -12.35
CA ALA A 339 -3.60 -17.23 -13.38
C ALA A 339 -3.50 -18.74 -13.63
N LEU A 340 -2.25 -19.25 -13.70
CA LEU A 340 -1.99 -20.67 -13.88
C LEU A 340 -2.45 -21.50 -12.68
N GLU A 341 -2.24 -21.03 -11.45
CA GLU A 341 -2.74 -21.69 -10.24
C GLU A 341 -4.26 -21.84 -10.27
N LYS A 342 -4.98 -20.78 -10.64
CA LYS A 342 -6.44 -20.80 -10.79
C LYS A 342 -6.89 -21.81 -11.84
N GLU A 343 -6.25 -21.81 -13.02
CA GLU A 343 -6.54 -22.75 -14.11
C GLU A 343 -6.23 -24.19 -13.71
N TYR A 344 -5.09 -24.44 -13.06
CA TYR A 344 -4.73 -25.76 -12.58
C TYR A 344 -5.69 -26.27 -11.49
N ARG A 345 -6.16 -25.40 -10.61
CA ARG A 345 -7.13 -25.78 -9.58
C ARG A 345 -8.44 -26.26 -10.20
N VAL A 346 -8.96 -25.58 -11.21
CA VAL A 346 -10.17 -25.99 -11.97
C VAL A 346 -9.91 -27.34 -12.62
N TYR A 347 -8.77 -27.50 -13.30
CA TYR A 347 -8.36 -28.76 -13.94
C TYR A 347 -8.23 -29.92 -12.93
N ALA A 348 -7.53 -29.72 -11.81
CA ALA A 348 -7.26 -30.75 -10.82
C ALA A 348 -8.53 -31.21 -10.06
N LEU A 349 -9.51 -30.33 -9.89
CA LEU A 349 -10.82 -30.66 -9.32
C LEU A 349 -11.76 -31.31 -10.33
N ASN A 350 -11.36 -31.40 -11.60
CA ASN A 350 -12.16 -31.90 -12.70
C ASN A 350 -13.54 -31.24 -12.81
N ILE A 351 -13.58 -29.92 -12.58
CA ILE A 351 -14.81 -29.14 -12.67
C ILE A 351 -15.06 -28.85 -14.15
N LEU A 352 -16.24 -29.21 -14.62
CA LEU A 352 -16.77 -28.80 -15.92
C LEU A 352 -17.46 -27.45 -15.70
N ASP A 353 -17.08 -26.45 -16.51
CA ASP A 353 -17.74 -25.13 -16.54
C ASP A 353 -19.07 -25.20 -17.30
#